data_0b5b502e8c8e5c2cae795301ba56e827
#
_entry.id   0b5b502e8c8e5c2cae795301ba56e827
#
_cell.length_a   1.000
_cell.length_b   1.000
_cell.length_c   1.000
_cell.angle_alpha   90.00
_cell.angle_beta   90.00
_cell.angle_gamma   90.00
#
_symmetry.space_group_name_H-M   'P 1'
#
loop_
_entity.id
_entity.type
_entity.pdbx_description
1 polymer ?
#
loop_
_entity_poly.entity_id
_entity_poly.type
_entity_poly.pdbx_seq_one_letter_code
_entity_poly.pdbx_strand_id
1 'polypeptide(L)'
;LTDDNFATIVSAVEEGRRIYDNILKVIQFLISCNVGEVVVLLLATLFAPVIGNMFGITDITLIQVLLPIHILWINLVTDTFPALALAFDPANRNIMDRKPIKKNEGIFTKGRTFRIVYQGVMIGLLTLAAFLIGIATPDDKLPTMVRMDGAVYSVDEIENLDEALANGAEYIDKQEVKVEIGQTMAFIVLAFSELVHVFNVRDNKNSIFKTGILGNRVLILAVLASAALMGIILVVPALRHIFSIPVLPIGNLIETLGLVLAPVVIVEILKLFKINTAKDEY
;
A
#
# COMPACT_ATOMS: atom_id res chain seq x y z
N LEU A 1 -24.16 33.97 15.42
CA LEU A 1 -25.26 33.38 14.65
C LEU A 1 -25.95 34.49 13.88
N THR A 2 -26.00 34.40 12.56
CA THR A 2 -26.70 35.39 11.71
C THR A 2 -28.24 35.20 11.74
N ASP A 3 -28.69 34.00 12.13
CA ASP A 3 -30.11 33.60 12.09
C ASP A 3 -30.73 33.31 13.46
N ASP A 4 -29.97 33.49 14.55
CA ASP A 4 -30.39 33.22 15.96
C ASP A 4 -31.11 31.85 16.15
N ASN A 5 -30.83 30.89 15.25
CA ASN A 5 -31.48 29.59 15.23
C ASN A 5 -30.65 28.53 15.96
N PHE A 6 -31.19 27.91 16.99
CA PHE A 6 -30.54 26.87 17.76
C PHE A 6 -30.24 25.63 16.90
N ALA A 7 -31.05 25.33 15.88
CA ALA A 7 -30.80 24.22 14.93
C ALA A 7 -29.48 24.39 14.18
N THR A 8 -29.07 25.61 13.84
CA THR A 8 -27.79 25.92 13.21
C THR A 8 -26.61 25.57 14.11
N ILE A 9 -26.73 25.77 15.44
CA ILE A 9 -25.70 25.37 16.41
C ILE A 9 -25.57 23.85 16.44
N VAL A 10 -26.68 23.12 16.45
CA VAL A 10 -26.69 21.66 16.45
C VAL A 10 -25.99 21.11 15.18
N SER A 11 -26.37 21.66 14.02
CA SER A 11 -25.75 21.28 12.74
C SER A 11 -24.26 21.60 12.70
N ALA A 12 -23.83 22.75 13.26
CA ALA A 12 -22.41 23.10 13.34
C ALA A 12 -21.62 22.14 14.24
N VAL A 13 -22.22 21.69 15.36
CA VAL A 13 -21.60 20.68 16.24
C VAL A 13 -21.49 19.32 15.53
N GLU A 14 -22.51 18.90 14.82
CA GLU A 14 -22.51 17.65 14.04
C GLU A 14 -21.41 17.68 12.99
N GLU A 15 -21.34 18.77 12.22
CA GLU A 15 -20.34 18.95 11.18
C GLU A 15 -18.92 19.00 11.78
N GLY A 16 -18.71 19.70 12.88
CA GLY A 16 -17.43 19.73 13.58
C GLY A 16 -16.97 18.34 14.05
N ARG A 17 -17.89 17.51 14.54
CA ARG A 17 -17.61 16.13 14.94
C ARG A 17 -17.26 15.26 13.72
N ARG A 18 -17.95 15.44 12.60
CA ARG A 18 -17.66 14.74 11.34
C ARG A 18 -16.26 15.06 10.84
N ILE A 19 -15.92 16.35 10.77
CA ILE A 19 -14.59 16.81 10.32
C ILE A 19 -13.51 16.22 11.21
N TYR A 20 -13.69 16.27 12.53
CA TYR A 20 -12.71 15.71 13.47
C TYR A 20 -12.52 14.20 13.27
N ASP A 21 -13.60 13.42 13.13
CA ASP A 21 -13.52 11.99 12.86
C ASP A 21 -12.79 11.68 11.57
N ASN A 22 -13.05 12.47 10.51
CA ASN A 22 -12.41 12.28 9.23
C ASN A 22 -10.90 12.60 9.29
N ILE A 23 -10.50 13.66 10.01
CA ILE A 23 -9.10 13.96 10.30
C ILE A 23 -8.42 12.76 10.98
N LEU A 24 -9.07 12.16 11.97
CA LEU A 24 -8.54 11.00 12.67
C LEU A 24 -8.38 9.77 11.76
N LYS A 25 -9.30 9.57 10.82
CA LYS A 25 -9.18 8.51 9.79
C LYS A 25 -7.98 8.76 8.86
N VAL A 26 -7.82 10.01 8.37
CA VAL A 26 -6.69 10.41 7.53
C VAL A 26 -5.36 10.17 8.25
N ILE A 27 -5.26 10.59 9.51
CA ILE A 27 -4.05 10.38 10.33
C ILE A 27 -3.77 8.89 10.50
N GLN A 28 -4.80 8.08 10.84
CA GLN A 28 -4.64 6.64 10.99
C GLN A 28 -4.17 6.00 9.69
N PHE A 29 -4.77 6.37 8.55
CA PHE A 29 -4.42 5.86 7.23
C PHE A 29 -2.96 6.17 6.88
N LEU A 30 -2.60 7.46 6.81
CA LEU A 30 -1.26 7.87 6.39
C LEU A 30 -0.15 7.33 7.31
N ILE A 31 -0.35 7.35 8.63
CA ILE A 31 0.69 6.86 9.53
C ILE A 31 0.81 5.33 9.44
N SER A 32 -0.29 4.58 9.26
CA SER A 32 -0.20 3.13 9.11
C SER A 32 0.51 2.73 7.80
N CYS A 33 0.28 3.43 6.69
CA CYS A 33 1.00 3.23 5.44
C CYS A 33 2.51 3.49 5.63
N ASN A 34 2.88 4.66 6.16
CA ASN A 34 4.28 4.99 6.43
C ASN A 34 4.97 4.02 7.40
N VAL A 35 4.26 3.51 8.42
CA VAL A 35 4.80 2.45 9.30
C VAL A 35 5.07 1.19 8.49
N GLY A 36 4.20 0.82 7.54
CA GLY A 36 4.40 -0.32 6.65
C GLY A 36 5.66 -0.18 5.79
N GLU A 37 5.85 0.98 5.17
CA GLU A 37 7.05 1.30 4.39
C GLU A 37 8.33 1.21 5.24
N VAL A 38 8.32 1.82 6.42
CA VAL A 38 9.48 1.80 7.34
C VAL A 38 9.78 0.37 7.79
N VAL A 39 8.75 -0.42 8.14
CA VAL A 39 8.92 -1.81 8.58
C VAL A 39 9.53 -2.67 7.49
N VAL A 40 9.03 -2.59 6.26
CA VAL A 40 9.56 -3.41 5.17
C VAL A 40 11.01 -3.05 4.85
N LEU A 41 11.33 -1.75 4.77
CA LEU A 41 12.69 -1.30 4.49
C LEU A 41 13.66 -1.69 5.62
N LEU A 42 13.25 -1.49 6.87
CA LEU A 42 14.06 -1.85 8.03
C LEU A 42 14.33 -3.35 8.07
N LEU A 43 13.30 -4.18 7.94
CA LEU A 43 13.46 -5.63 8.00
C LEU A 43 14.28 -6.16 6.83
N ALA A 44 14.06 -5.67 5.61
CA ALA A 44 14.84 -6.09 4.45
C ALA A 44 16.32 -5.73 4.60
N THR A 45 16.62 -4.50 5.05
CA THR A 45 18.00 -4.07 5.26
C THR A 45 18.68 -4.85 6.39
N LEU A 46 17.98 -5.05 7.52
CA LEU A 46 18.53 -5.77 8.66
C LEU A 46 18.80 -7.26 8.34
N PHE A 47 17.90 -7.88 7.60
CA PHE A 47 17.99 -9.29 7.24
C PHE A 47 18.61 -9.54 5.85
N ALA A 48 19.12 -8.52 5.16
CA ALA A 48 19.73 -8.67 3.83
C ALA A 48 20.81 -9.78 3.77
N PRO A 49 21.75 -9.91 4.74
CA PRO A 49 22.72 -11.01 4.72
C PRO A 49 22.08 -12.40 4.85
N VAL A 50 21.01 -12.50 5.64
CA VAL A 50 20.28 -13.77 5.83
C VAL A 50 19.50 -14.13 4.56
N ILE A 51 18.83 -13.14 3.96
CA ILE A 51 18.11 -13.29 2.70
C ILE A 51 19.08 -13.70 1.59
N GLY A 52 20.21 -13.00 1.45
CA GLY A 52 21.24 -13.32 0.45
C GLY A 52 21.73 -14.78 0.58
N ASN A 53 22.05 -15.19 1.79
CA ASN A 53 22.51 -16.57 2.05
C ASN A 53 21.41 -17.62 1.76
N MET A 54 20.16 -17.32 2.13
CA MET A 54 19.03 -18.24 1.94
C MET A 54 18.69 -18.45 0.44
N PHE A 55 18.76 -17.39 -0.37
CA PHE A 55 18.36 -17.42 -1.76
C PHE A 55 19.54 -17.44 -2.75
N GLY A 56 20.77 -17.56 -2.24
CA GLY A 56 21.98 -17.64 -3.04
C GLY A 56 22.35 -16.34 -3.76
N ILE A 57 21.93 -15.18 -3.20
CA ILE A 57 22.30 -13.86 -3.72
C ILE A 57 23.63 -13.48 -3.07
N THR A 58 24.70 -13.48 -3.88
CA THR A 58 26.06 -13.24 -3.40
C THR A 58 26.34 -11.76 -3.11
N ASP A 59 25.77 -10.88 -3.92
CA ASP A 59 25.86 -9.43 -3.70
C ASP A 59 24.64 -8.93 -2.90
N ILE A 60 24.84 -8.76 -1.61
CA ILE A 60 23.80 -8.26 -0.69
C ILE A 60 23.34 -6.83 -1.01
N THR A 61 24.13 -6.06 -1.76
CA THR A 61 23.76 -4.69 -2.16
C THR A 61 22.59 -4.67 -3.15
N LEU A 62 22.36 -5.78 -3.84
CA LEU A 62 21.20 -5.97 -4.71
C LEU A 62 19.89 -6.08 -3.91
N ILE A 63 19.95 -6.48 -2.63
CA ILE A 63 18.75 -6.72 -1.82
C ILE A 63 18.14 -5.39 -1.38
N GLN A 64 17.46 -4.74 -2.30
CA GLN A 64 16.64 -3.57 -2.06
C GLN A 64 15.19 -3.95 -2.36
N VAL A 65 14.31 -3.88 -1.37
CA VAL A 65 12.89 -4.27 -1.54
C VAL A 65 12.13 -3.25 -2.38
N LEU A 66 12.43 -1.98 -2.20
CA LEU A 66 11.78 -0.87 -2.90
C LEU A 66 12.84 0.13 -3.36
N LEU A 67 12.69 0.62 -4.57
CA LEU A 67 13.49 1.74 -5.07
C LEU A 67 12.93 3.07 -4.54
N PRO A 68 13.76 4.13 -4.45
CA PRO A 68 13.29 5.46 -4.03
C PRO A 68 12.12 5.99 -4.87
N ILE A 69 12.11 5.70 -6.18
CA ILE A 69 11.03 6.10 -7.07
C ILE A 69 9.70 5.39 -6.74
N HIS A 70 9.76 4.13 -6.27
CA HIS A 70 8.58 3.40 -5.83
C HIS A 70 7.93 4.07 -4.62
N ILE A 71 8.73 4.42 -3.60
CA ILE A 71 8.26 5.07 -2.37
C ILE A 71 7.70 6.46 -2.71
N LEU A 72 8.40 7.23 -3.54
CA LEU A 72 7.92 8.54 -3.95
C LEU A 72 6.56 8.46 -4.65
N TRP A 73 6.38 7.48 -5.53
CA TRP A 73 5.12 7.27 -6.24
C TRP A 73 3.99 6.87 -5.31
N ILE A 74 4.25 5.94 -4.40
CA ILE A 74 3.27 5.47 -3.43
C ILE A 74 2.78 6.64 -2.59
N ASN A 75 3.67 7.37 -1.94
CA ASN A 75 3.31 8.50 -1.08
C ASN A 75 2.58 9.63 -1.83
N LEU A 76 2.95 9.86 -3.11
CA LEU A 76 2.33 10.93 -3.90
C LEU A 76 0.97 10.53 -4.48
N VAL A 77 0.80 9.31 -4.96
CA VAL A 77 -0.38 8.90 -5.74
C VAL A 77 -1.28 7.97 -4.95
N THR A 78 -0.75 6.88 -4.38
CA THR A 78 -1.58 5.89 -3.73
C THR A 78 -2.05 6.32 -2.36
N ASP A 79 -1.30 7.16 -1.65
CA ASP A 79 -1.67 7.66 -0.34
C ASP A 79 -2.44 8.98 -0.39
N THR A 80 -1.97 9.95 -1.16
CA THR A 80 -2.52 11.31 -1.12
C THR A 80 -3.97 11.37 -1.60
N PHE A 81 -4.31 10.72 -2.72
CA PHE A 81 -5.69 10.80 -3.24
C PHE A 81 -6.71 10.14 -2.33
N PRO A 82 -6.50 8.90 -1.81
CA PRO A 82 -7.42 8.33 -0.84
C PRO A 82 -7.47 9.10 0.49
N ALA A 83 -6.34 9.63 0.98
CA ALA A 83 -6.31 10.45 2.19
C ALA A 83 -7.18 11.70 2.06
N LEU A 84 -7.06 12.42 0.94
CA LEU A 84 -7.92 13.58 0.66
C LEU A 84 -9.40 13.18 0.57
N ALA A 85 -9.69 12.05 -0.05
CA ALA A 85 -11.05 11.56 -0.19
C ALA A 85 -11.69 11.12 1.14
N LEU A 86 -10.89 10.64 2.11
CA LEU A 86 -11.36 10.36 3.47
C LEU A 86 -11.88 11.60 4.20
N ALA A 87 -11.36 12.79 3.88
CA ALA A 87 -11.85 14.04 4.46
C ALA A 87 -13.34 14.32 4.13
N PHE A 88 -13.84 13.72 3.05
CA PHE A 88 -15.24 13.83 2.62
C PHE A 88 -16.12 12.66 3.07
N ASP A 89 -15.62 11.80 3.96
CA ASP A 89 -16.41 10.65 4.43
C ASP A 89 -17.67 11.12 5.19
N PRO A 90 -18.83 10.50 4.94
CA PRO A 90 -20.08 10.88 5.60
C PRO A 90 -20.00 10.64 7.10
N ALA A 91 -20.78 11.41 7.86
CA ALA A 91 -20.88 11.25 9.30
C ALA A 91 -21.39 9.86 9.68
N ASN A 92 -20.87 9.31 10.77
CA ASN A 92 -21.43 8.10 11.36
C ASN A 92 -22.84 8.39 11.87
N ARG A 93 -23.80 7.45 11.70
CA ARG A 93 -25.21 7.62 12.04
C ARG A 93 -25.47 8.12 13.47
N ASN A 94 -24.61 7.74 14.40
CA ASN A 94 -24.77 8.06 15.83
C ASN A 94 -23.75 9.08 16.32
N ILE A 95 -23.31 10.00 15.44
CA ILE A 95 -22.26 10.97 15.79
C ILE A 95 -22.67 11.91 16.91
N MET A 96 -23.97 12.25 17.00
CA MET A 96 -24.51 13.14 18.03
C MET A 96 -24.76 12.43 19.36
N ASP A 97 -24.89 11.09 19.39
CA ASP A 97 -25.13 10.31 20.61
C ASP A 97 -23.88 10.16 21.48
N ARG A 98 -22.71 10.48 20.92
CA ARG A 98 -21.43 10.38 21.64
C ARG A 98 -21.28 11.51 22.66
N LYS A 99 -20.64 11.16 23.78
CA LYS A 99 -20.18 12.16 24.74
C LYS A 99 -19.16 13.12 24.10
N PRO A 100 -19.07 14.36 24.58
CA PRO A 100 -18.01 15.27 24.16
C PRO A 100 -16.62 14.69 24.44
N ILE A 101 -15.65 14.99 23.55
CA ILE A 101 -14.26 14.61 23.72
C ILE A 101 -13.70 15.26 24.98
N LYS A 102 -12.97 14.50 25.78
CA LYS A 102 -12.33 15.03 26.99
C LYS A 102 -11.22 16.03 26.59
N LYS A 103 -11.13 17.14 27.31
CA LYS A 103 -10.19 18.24 27.02
C LYS A 103 -8.72 17.81 26.92
N ASN A 104 -8.34 16.73 27.60
CA ASN A 104 -6.97 16.19 27.62
C ASN A 104 -6.79 14.95 26.74
N GLU A 105 -7.75 14.63 25.89
CA GLU A 105 -7.66 13.45 25.03
C GLU A 105 -6.90 13.80 23.74
N GLY A 106 -5.75 13.17 23.57
CA GLY A 106 -4.90 13.36 22.40
C GLY A 106 -5.40 12.61 21.16
N ILE A 107 -4.84 12.96 20.01
CA ILE A 107 -5.09 12.27 18.73
C ILE A 107 -4.69 10.79 18.83
N PHE A 108 -3.62 10.47 19.54
CA PHE A 108 -3.09 9.12 19.73
C PHE A 108 -3.64 8.49 21.01
N THR A 109 -4.83 7.91 20.93
CA THR A 109 -5.35 7.02 21.98
C THR A 109 -4.68 5.65 21.91
N LYS A 110 -4.67 4.90 23.03
CA LYS A 110 -4.09 3.54 23.05
C LYS A 110 -4.65 2.63 21.95
N GLY A 111 -5.97 2.68 21.75
CA GLY A 111 -6.64 1.87 20.73
C GLY A 111 -6.25 2.28 19.31
N ARG A 112 -6.16 3.59 19.02
CA ARG A 112 -5.77 4.08 17.68
C ARG A 112 -4.30 3.79 17.40
N THR A 113 -3.42 4.04 18.37
CA THR A 113 -1.98 3.72 18.23
C THR A 113 -1.78 2.23 17.94
N PHE A 114 -2.49 1.36 18.67
CA PHE A 114 -2.43 -0.07 18.42
C PHE A 114 -2.87 -0.41 16.98
N ARG A 115 -3.98 0.18 16.49
CA ARG A 115 -4.44 -0.04 15.11
C ARG A 115 -3.42 0.41 14.09
N ILE A 116 -2.88 1.62 14.25
CA ILE A 116 -1.84 2.15 13.36
C ILE A 116 -0.65 1.19 13.27
N VAL A 117 -0.14 0.75 14.42
CA VAL A 117 1.05 -0.10 14.47
C VAL A 117 0.77 -1.47 13.86
N TYR A 118 -0.29 -2.18 14.27
CA TYR A 118 -0.51 -3.52 13.75
C TYR A 118 -0.88 -3.53 12.26
N GLN A 119 -1.63 -2.50 11.79
CA GLN A 119 -1.98 -2.38 10.38
C GLN A 119 -0.75 -2.08 9.52
N GLY A 120 0.10 -1.14 9.96
CA GLY A 120 1.35 -0.86 9.28
C GLY A 120 2.30 -2.05 9.28
N VAL A 121 2.52 -2.70 10.43
CA VAL A 121 3.34 -3.93 10.50
C VAL A 121 2.79 -5.03 9.58
N MET A 122 1.48 -5.21 9.54
CA MET A 122 0.83 -6.18 8.65
C MET A 122 1.14 -5.87 7.17
N ILE A 123 0.95 -4.62 6.74
CA ILE A 123 1.24 -4.20 5.35
C ILE A 123 2.73 -4.41 5.04
N GLY A 124 3.62 -3.96 5.92
CA GLY A 124 5.07 -4.14 5.74
C GLY A 124 5.50 -5.61 5.64
N LEU A 125 4.93 -6.48 6.46
CA LEU A 125 5.21 -7.93 6.42
C LEU A 125 4.67 -8.59 5.15
N LEU A 126 3.49 -8.20 4.66
CA LEU A 126 2.94 -8.69 3.40
C LEU A 126 3.80 -8.25 2.21
N THR A 127 4.28 -7.01 2.23
CA THR A 127 5.19 -6.47 1.22
C THR A 127 6.52 -7.21 1.24
N LEU A 128 7.08 -7.48 2.42
CA LEU A 128 8.31 -8.28 2.55
C LEU A 128 8.08 -9.71 2.06
N ALA A 129 6.94 -10.32 2.37
CA ALA A 129 6.60 -11.65 1.87
C ALA A 129 6.51 -11.67 0.34
N ALA A 130 5.91 -10.64 -0.28
CA ALA A 130 5.88 -10.50 -1.74
C ALA A 130 7.29 -10.46 -2.34
N PHE A 131 8.19 -9.67 -1.75
CA PHE A 131 9.59 -9.61 -2.15
C PHE A 131 10.28 -10.98 -2.06
N LEU A 132 10.13 -11.66 -0.94
CA LEU A 132 10.76 -12.98 -0.73
C LEU A 132 10.19 -14.05 -1.67
N ILE A 133 8.90 -14.02 -1.98
CA ILE A 133 8.27 -14.91 -2.97
C ILE A 133 8.85 -14.63 -4.36
N GLY A 134 9.03 -13.36 -4.73
CA GLY A 134 9.63 -12.98 -6.00
C GLY A 134 11.06 -13.47 -6.14
N ILE A 135 11.88 -13.31 -5.10
CA ILE A 135 13.27 -13.84 -5.09
C ILE A 135 13.29 -15.38 -5.16
N ALA A 136 12.30 -16.03 -4.57
CA ALA A 136 12.19 -17.49 -4.57
C ALA A 136 11.78 -18.07 -5.92
N THR A 137 11.55 -17.27 -6.95
CA THR A 137 11.15 -17.73 -8.29
C THR A 137 12.19 -18.73 -8.83
N PRO A 138 11.78 -19.94 -9.25
CA PRO A 138 12.67 -20.94 -9.79
C PRO A 138 13.38 -20.47 -11.06
N ASP A 139 14.63 -20.87 -11.24
CA ASP A 139 15.49 -20.44 -12.37
C ASP A 139 14.92 -20.77 -13.75
N ASP A 140 14.15 -21.84 -13.87
CA ASP A 140 13.50 -22.27 -15.10
C ASP A 140 12.28 -21.41 -15.49
N LYS A 141 11.81 -20.58 -14.58
CA LYS A 141 10.67 -19.66 -14.77
C LYS A 141 11.11 -18.20 -14.91
N LEU A 142 12.39 -17.92 -14.76
CA LEU A 142 12.90 -16.56 -14.87
C LEU A 142 12.86 -16.10 -16.34
N PRO A 143 12.35 -14.90 -16.64
CA PRO A 143 12.49 -14.30 -17.95
C PRO A 143 13.96 -13.96 -18.22
N THR A 144 14.37 -14.05 -19.48
CA THR A 144 15.67 -13.51 -19.90
C THR A 144 15.55 -12.00 -20.01
N MET A 145 16.42 -11.29 -19.32
CA MET A 145 16.41 -9.83 -19.28
C MET A 145 17.75 -9.26 -19.71
N VAL A 146 17.71 -8.06 -20.24
CA VAL A 146 18.88 -7.26 -20.61
C VAL A 146 18.75 -5.86 -20.02
N ARG A 147 19.90 -5.25 -19.72
CA ARG A 147 19.98 -3.85 -19.32
C ARG A 147 20.44 -3.03 -20.50
N MET A 148 19.73 -1.95 -20.81
CA MET A 148 20.02 -1.01 -21.87
C MET A 148 19.72 0.41 -21.37
N ASP A 149 20.67 1.33 -21.51
CA ASP A 149 20.54 2.72 -21.05
C ASP A 149 20.10 2.88 -19.57
N GLY A 150 20.54 1.94 -18.72
CA GLY A 150 20.21 1.93 -17.29
C GLY A 150 18.82 1.37 -16.95
N ALA A 151 18.02 1.00 -17.94
CA ALA A 151 16.70 0.39 -17.75
C ALA A 151 16.74 -1.13 -18.07
N VAL A 152 15.80 -1.86 -17.47
CA VAL A 152 15.70 -3.31 -17.62
C VAL A 152 14.57 -3.65 -18.58
N TYR A 153 14.88 -4.54 -19.53
CA TYR A 153 13.96 -5.01 -20.56
C TYR A 153 13.88 -6.53 -20.55
N SER A 154 12.70 -7.08 -20.75
CA SER A 154 12.57 -8.48 -21.12
C SER A 154 13.02 -8.66 -22.59
N VAL A 155 13.75 -9.73 -22.88
CA VAL A 155 14.18 -10.02 -24.26
C VAL A 155 13.01 -10.07 -25.23
N ASP A 156 11.85 -10.54 -24.78
CA ASP A 156 10.63 -10.61 -25.58
C ASP A 156 10.05 -9.24 -25.98
N GLU A 157 10.52 -8.16 -25.36
CA GLU A 157 10.10 -6.78 -25.63
C GLU A 157 11.03 -6.06 -26.62
N ILE A 158 12.14 -6.69 -27.00
CA ILE A 158 13.17 -6.11 -27.87
C ILE A 158 13.00 -6.64 -29.29
N GLU A 159 12.67 -5.74 -30.22
CA GLU A 159 12.44 -6.09 -31.62
C GLU A 159 13.69 -6.60 -32.33
N ASN A 160 14.87 -6.04 -31.99
CA ASN A 160 16.18 -6.45 -32.57
C ASN A 160 17.23 -6.59 -31.45
N LEU A 161 17.28 -7.77 -30.85
CA LEU A 161 18.18 -8.06 -29.73
C LEU A 161 19.66 -7.99 -30.13
N ASP A 162 20.01 -8.46 -31.34
CA ASP A 162 21.41 -8.46 -31.80
C ASP A 162 21.93 -7.03 -31.97
N GLU A 163 21.12 -6.13 -32.45
CA GLU A 163 21.43 -4.69 -32.55
C GLU A 163 21.53 -4.05 -31.16
N ALA A 164 20.64 -4.36 -30.24
CA ALA A 164 20.71 -3.88 -28.88
C ALA A 164 22.01 -4.31 -28.17
N LEU A 165 22.41 -5.58 -28.31
CA LEU A 165 23.67 -6.11 -27.78
C LEU A 165 24.87 -5.44 -28.42
N ALA A 166 24.86 -5.21 -29.75
CA ALA A 166 25.91 -4.47 -30.44
C ALA A 166 26.05 -3.03 -29.97
N ASN A 167 24.96 -2.42 -29.52
CA ASN A 167 24.89 -1.05 -28.99
C ASN A 167 25.14 -0.96 -27.47
N GLY A 168 25.56 -2.06 -26.81
CA GLY A 168 25.97 -2.06 -25.42
C GLY A 168 24.93 -2.55 -24.43
N ALA A 169 23.85 -3.18 -24.88
CA ALA A 169 22.98 -3.91 -23.96
C ALA A 169 23.69 -5.13 -23.37
N GLU A 170 23.45 -5.42 -22.10
CA GLU A 170 24.08 -6.53 -21.38
C GLU A 170 23.02 -7.43 -20.77
N TYR A 171 23.24 -8.75 -20.81
CA TYR A 171 22.38 -9.70 -20.10
C TYR A 171 22.49 -9.50 -18.60
N ILE A 172 21.35 -9.52 -17.92
CA ILE A 172 21.28 -9.42 -16.46
C ILE A 172 21.47 -10.81 -15.84
N ASP A 173 22.26 -10.88 -14.76
CA ASP A 173 22.44 -12.13 -14.03
C ASP A 173 21.12 -12.59 -13.37
N LYS A 174 20.94 -13.91 -13.27
CA LYS A 174 19.74 -14.51 -12.68
C LYS A 174 19.43 -14.04 -11.25
N GLN A 175 20.47 -13.77 -10.46
CA GLN A 175 20.28 -13.24 -9.09
C GLN A 175 19.63 -11.85 -9.12
N GLU A 176 20.08 -11.02 -10.03
CA GLU A 176 19.52 -9.68 -10.22
C GLU A 176 18.08 -9.74 -10.76
N VAL A 177 17.82 -10.62 -11.75
CA VAL A 177 16.45 -10.85 -12.26
C VAL A 177 15.49 -11.25 -11.15
N LYS A 178 15.89 -12.15 -10.23
CA LYS A 178 15.10 -12.53 -9.06
C LYS A 178 14.77 -11.34 -8.16
N VAL A 179 15.77 -10.50 -7.90
CA VAL A 179 15.58 -9.31 -7.06
C VAL A 179 14.62 -8.33 -7.72
N GLU A 180 14.73 -8.10 -9.02
CA GLU A 180 13.84 -7.20 -9.75
C GLU A 180 12.39 -7.70 -9.79
N ILE A 181 12.18 -9.02 -9.93
CA ILE A 181 10.86 -9.63 -9.77
C ILE A 181 10.32 -9.39 -8.35
N GLY A 182 11.15 -9.63 -7.33
CA GLY A 182 10.80 -9.39 -5.93
C GLY A 182 10.43 -7.93 -5.64
N GLN A 183 11.21 -6.98 -6.15
CA GLN A 183 10.95 -5.54 -6.05
C GLN A 183 9.61 -5.15 -6.69
N THR A 184 9.36 -5.68 -7.88
CA THR A 184 8.10 -5.43 -8.60
C THR A 184 6.90 -5.97 -7.84
N MET A 185 6.98 -7.21 -7.33
CA MET A 185 5.92 -7.79 -6.51
C MET A 185 5.69 -6.99 -5.23
N ALA A 186 6.77 -6.58 -4.54
CA ALA A 186 6.69 -5.75 -3.35
C ALA A 186 6.04 -4.38 -3.63
N PHE A 187 6.43 -3.72 -4.70
CA PHE A 187 5.86 -2.44 -5.12
C PHE A 187 4.36 -2.54 -5.41
N ILE A 188 3.93 -3.55 -6.15
CA ILE A 188 2.52 -3.78 -6.46
C ILE A 188 1.74 -4.09 -5.19
N VAL A 189 2.25 -5.01 -4.34
CA VAL A 189 1.57 -5.40 -3.10
C VAL A 189 1.46 -4.21 -2.15
N LEU A 190 2.51 -3.42 -1.97
CA LEU A 190 2.45 -2.24 -1.10
C LEU A 190 1.41 -1.24 -1.63
N ALA A 191 1.54 -0.79 -2.87
CA ALA A 191 0.67 0.21 -3.47
C ALA A 191 -0.82 -0.19 -3.43
N PHE A 192 -1.16 -1.39 -3.87
CA PHE A 192 -2.55 -1.84 -3.88
C PHE A 192 -3.07 -2.23 -2.49
N SER A 193 -2.22 -2.72 -1.58
CA SER A 193 -2.61 -2.99 -0.20
C SER A 193 -3.02 -1.71 0.52
N GLU A 194 -2.33 -0.59 0.29
CA GLU A 194 -2.69 0.72 0.83
C GLU A 194 -4.01 1.24 0.25
N LEU A 195 -4.20 1.11 -1.08
CA LEU A 195 -5.47 1.47 -1.72
C LEU A 195 -6.67 0.67 -1.15
N VAL A 196 -6.46 -0.58 -0.83
CA VAL A 196 -7.50 -1.42 -0.23
C VAL A 196 -7.64 -1.13 1.27
N HIS A 197 -6.52 -0.82 1.95
CA HIS A 197 -6.49 -0.50 3.37
C HIS A 197 -7.31 0.74 3.73
N VAL A 198 -7.45 1.72 2.83
CA VAL A 198 -8.26 2.91 3.08
C VAL A 198 -9.70 2.56 3.46
N PHE A 199 -10.27 1.48 2.88
CA PHE A 199 -11.60 1.01 3.24
C PHE A 199 -11.65 0.39 4.65
N ASN A 200 -10.57 -0.21 5.12
CA ASN A 200 -10.46 -0.74 6.48
C ASN A 200 -10.50 0.36 7.54
N VAL A 201 -9.94 1.54 7.22
CA VAL A 201 -9.84 2.68 8.13
C VAL A 201 -11.15 3.45 8.25
N ARG A 202 -12.04 3.38 7.25
CA ARG A 202 -13.34 4.06 7.28
C ARG A 202 -14.20 3.68 8.48
N ASP A 203 -14.21 2.40 8.83
CA ASP A 203 -14.93 1.91 10.02
C ASP A 203 -14.11 0.82 10.71
N ASN A 204 -13.62 1.14 11.88
CA ASN A 204 -12.80 0.23 12.68
C ASN A 204 -13.63 -0.82 13.44
N LYS A 205 -14.95 -0.65 13.54
CA LYS A 205 -15.85 -1.52 14.33
C LYS A 205 -16.68 -2.46 13.46
N ASN A 206 -17.20 -1.92 12.36
CA ASN A 206 -18.07 -2.67 11.47
C ASN A 206 -17.30 -3.22 10.28
N SER A 207 -17.80 -4.34 9.75
CA SER A 207 -17.30 -4.89 8.50
C SER A 207 -17.48 -3.90 7.35
N ILE A 208 -16.52 -3.87 6.43
CA ILE A 208 -16.57 -3.06 5.20
C ILE A 208 -17.90 -3.30 4.45
N PHE A 209 -18.41 -4.53 4.46
CA PHE A 209 -19.66 -4.89 3.79
C PHE A 209 -20.89 -4.28 4.48
N LYS A 210 -20.85 -4.04 5.80
CA LYS A 210 -21.94 -3.35 6.55
C LYS A 210 -21.89 -1.84 6.42
N THR A 211 -20.69 -1.28 6.43
CA THR A 211 -20.47 0.17 6.26
C THR A 211 -20.81 0.62 4.85
N GLY A 212 -20.69 -0.29 3.89
CA GLY A 212 -20.98 -0.06 2.48
C GLY A 212 -19.81 0.63 1.77
N ILE A 213 -19.20 -0.07 0.82
CA ILE A 213 -18.08 0.45 0.03
C ILE A 213 -18.51 1.72 -0.72
N LEU A 214 -19.73 1.75 -1.24
CA LEU A 214 -20.28 2.82 -2.08
C LEU A 214 -20.72 4.08 -1.29
N GLY A 215 -20.58 4.10 0.03
CA GLY A 215 -21.02 5.20 0.87
C GLY A 215 -20.25 6.53 0.67
N ASN A 216 -19.03 6.46 0.13
CA ASN A 216 -18.23 7.64 -0.22
C ASN A 216 -17.78 7.55 -1.68
N ARG A 217 -18.50 8.24 -2.57
CA ARG A 217 -18.21 8.25 -4.01
C ARG A 217 -16.86 8.90 -4.34
N VAL A 218 -16.47 9.91 -3.56
CA VAL A 218 -15.19 10.61 -3.75
C VAL A 218 -14.05 9.65 -3.46
N LEU A 219 -14.15 8.84 -2.41
CA LEU A 219 -13.14 7.83 -2.08
C LEU A 219 -13.04 6.77 -3.17
N ILE A 220 -14.15 6.29 -3.70
CA ILE A 220 -14.13 5.32 -4.80
C ILE A 220 -13.42 5.89 -6.02
N LEU A 221 -13.77 7.13 -6.41
CA LEU A 221 -13.12 7.79 -7.54
C LEU A 221 -11.63 7.98 -7.30
N ALA A 222 -11.22 8.37 -6.09
CA ALA A 222 -9.81 8.52 -5.73
C ALA A 222 -9.05 7.18 -5.83
N VAL A 223 -9.61 6.11 -5.25
CA VAL A 223 -9.01 4.77 -5.32
C VAL A 223 -8.92 4.27 -6.75
N LEU A 224 -9.98 4.44 -7.55
CA LEU A 224 -9.97 4.04 -8.96
C LEU A 224 -8.96 4.86 -9.78
N ALA A 225 -8.85 6.16 -9.52
CA ALA A 225 -7.86 7.02 -10.18
C ALA A 225 -6.44 6.58 -9.82
N SER A 226 -6.13 6.36 -8.53
CA SER A 226 -4.82 5.85 -8.10
C SER A 226 -4.52 4.48 -8.69
N ALA A 227 -5.49 3.56 -8.69
CA ALA A 227 -5.35 2.24 -9.29
C ALA A 227 -5.12 2.30 -10.80
N ALA A 228 -5.81 3.21 -11.50
CA ALA A 228 -5.63 3.42 -12.93
C ALA A 228 -4.23 3.99 -13.24
N LEU A 229 -3.77 4.99 -12.47
CA LEU A 229 -2.42 5.54 -12.61
C LEU A 229 -1.36 4.48 -12.33
N MET A 230 -1.54 3.64 -11.31
CA MET A 230 -0.66 2.50 -11.04
C MET A 230 -0.70 1.50 -12.20
N GLY A 231 -1.89 1.18 -12.72
CA GLY A 231 -2.05 0.30 -13.89
C GLY A 231 -1.34 0.84 -15.14
N ILE A 232 -1.36 2.15 -15.36
CA ILE A 232 -0.63 2.80 -16.47
C ILE A 232 0.87 2.54 -16.35
N ILE A 233 1.46 2.67 -15.15
CA ILE A 233 2.89 2.35 -14.96
C ILE A 233 3.18 0.89 -15.27
N LEU A 234 2.31 -0.03 -14.88
CA LEU A 234 2.52 -1.46 -15.09
C LEU A 234 2.37 -1.90 -16.56
N VAL A 235 1.60 -1.14 -17.36
CA VAL A 235 1.27 -1.52 -18.74
C VAL A 235 2.10 -0.77 -19.78
N VAL A 236 2.40 0.51 -19.55
CA VAL A 236 3.13 1.35 -20.52
C VAL A 236 4.62 1.06 -20.43
N PRO A 237 5.27 0.51 -21.50
CA PRO A 237 6.67 0.08 -21.45
C PRO A 237 7.62 1.19 -21.00
N ALA A 238 7.50 2.40 -21.55
CA ALA A 238 8.35 3.53 -21.20
C ALA A 238 8.29 3.88 -19.70
N LEU A 239 7.12 3.78 -19.07
CA LEU A 239 6.98 4.01 -17.63
C LEU A 239 7.53 2.83 -16.82
N ARG A 240 7.28 1.59 -17.24
CA ARG A 240 7.85 0.42 -16.58
C ARG A 240 9.37 0.50 -16.48
N HIS A 241 10.03 0.93 -17.55
CA HIS A 241 11.49 1.08 -17.57
C HIS A 241 11.98 2.16 -16.60
N ILE A 242 11.27 3.30 -16.50
CA ILE A 242 11.60 4.35 -15.54
C ILE A 242 11.49 3.83 -14.10
N PHE A 243 10.50 2.98 -13.82
CA PHE A 243 10.27 2.41 -12.50
C PHE A 243 11.01 1.09 -12.25
N SER A 244 11.81 0.61 -13.21
CA SER A 244 12.49 -0.70 -13.15
C SER A 244 11.53 -1.85 -12.84
N ILE A 245 10.42 -1.91 -13.58
CA ILE A 245 9.36 -2.91 -13.42
C ILE A 245 9.41 -3.89 -14.60
N PRO A 246 10.00 -5.08 -14.45
CA PRO A 246 9.92 -6.13 -15.46
C PRO A 246 8.53 -6.72 -15.60
N VAL A 247 8.29 -7.42 -16.71
CA VAL A 247 7.08 -8.24 -16.87
C VAL A 247 7.16 -9.41 -15.90
N LEU A 248 6.17 -9.51 -15.02
CA LEU A 248 6.11 -10.61 -14.07
C LEU A 248 5.68 -11.92 -14.76
N PRO A 249 6.33 -13.05 -14.43
CA PRO A 249 5.80 -14.37 -14.75
C PRO A 249 4.38 -14.54 -14.23
N ILE A 250 3.52 -15.27 -14.94
CA ILE A 250 2.09 -15.40 -14.61
C ILE A 250 1.85 -15.97 -13.21
N GLY A 251 2.74 -16.87 -12.75
CA GLY A 251 2.70 -17.40 -11.38
C GLY A 251 2.88 -16.32 -10.34
N ASN A 252 3.91 -15.49 -10.49
CA ASN A 252 4.20 -14.36 -9.60
C ASN A 252 3.08 -13.31 -9.62
N LEU A 253 2.45 -13.09 -10.77
CA LEU A 253 1.30 -12.18 -10.86
C LEU A 253 0.11 -12.69 -10.03
N ILE A 254 -0.21 -13.98 -10.09
CA ILE A 254 -1.29 -14.60 -9.31
C ILE A 254 -1.00 -14.50 -7.81
N GLU A 255 0.24 -14.78 -7.39
CA GLU A 255 0.68 -14.67 -6.00
C GLU A 255 0.58 -13.21 -5.51
N THR A 256 1.01 -12.26 -6.32
CA THR A 256 0.90 -10.81 -6.05
C THR A 256 -0.55 -10.39 -5.82
N LEU A 257 -1.47 -10.80 -6.71
CA LEU A 257 -2.90 -10.49 -6.57
C LEU A 257 -3.52 -11.10 -5.30
N GLY A 258 -3.09 -12.30 -4.91
CA GLY A 258 -3.49 -12.91 -3.64
C GLY A 258 -3.05 -12.09 -2.43
N LEU A 259 -1.81 -11.61 -2.43
CA LEU A 259 -1.26 -10.81 -1.33
C LEU A 259 -1.90 -9.41 -1.24
N VAL A 260 -2.26 -8.81 -2.35
CA VAL A 260 -2.99 -7.51 -2.39
C VAL A 260 -4.31 -7.58 -1.62
N LEU A 261 -5.02 -8.70 -1.66
CA LEU A 261 -6.30 -8.88 -0.97
C LEU A 261 -6.14 -9.25 0.51
N ALA A 262 -4.97 -9.72 0.92
CA ALA A 262 -4.72 -10.21 2.27
C ALA A 262 -5.04 -9.18 3.37
N PRO A 263 -4.71 -7.87 3.27
CA PRO A 263 -5.03 -6.89 4.30
C PRO A 263 -6.53 -6.79 4.62
N VAL A 264 -7.39 -6.90 3.61
CA VAL A 264 -8.85 -6.88 3.83
C VAL A 264 -9.28 -8.13 4.59
N VAL A 265 -8.84 -9.28 4.12
CA VAL A 265 -9.22 -10.56 4.73
C VAL A 265 -8.76 -10.61 6.20
N ILE A 266 -7.51 -10.23 6.47
CA ILE A 266 -6.96 -10.24 7.83
C ILE A 266 -7.73 -9.26 8.73
N VAL A 267 -7.96 -8.03 8.29
CA VAL A 267 -8.67 -7.03 9.11
C VAL A 267 -10.13 -7.44 9.34
N GLU A 268 -10.82 -7.98 8.34
CA GLU A 268 -12.18 -8.47 8.52
C GLU A 268 -12.26 -9.65 9.51
N ILE A 269 -11.31 -10.57 9.47
CA ILE A 269 -11.20 -11.66 10.46
C ILE A 269 -10.98 -11.09 11.87
N LEU A 270 -10.07 -10.12 12.03
CA LEU A 270 -9.81 -9.48 13.32
C LEU A 270 -11.04 -8.71 13.85
N LYS A 271 -11.84 -8.10 12.97
CA LYS A 271 -13.12 -7.49 13.34
C LYS A 271 -14.15 -8.51 13.83
N LEU A 272 -14.24 -9.68 13.19
CA LEU A 272 -15.12 -10.78 13.65
C LEU A 272 -14.79 -11.23 15.07
N PHE A 273 -13.52 -11.34 15.40
CA PHE A 273 -13.07 -11.70 16.76
C PHE A 273 -13.04 -10.52 17.74
N LYS A 274 -13.51 -9.32 17.33
CA LYS A 274 -13.49 -8.08 18.14
C LYS A 274 -12.11 -7.69 18.66
N ILE A 275 -11.03 -8.20 18.09
CA ILE A 275 -9.65 -7.87 18.48
C ILE A 275 -9.34 -6.42 18.08
N ASN A 276 -9.97 -5.94 17.01
CA ASN A 276 -9.82 -4.57 16.49
C ASN A 276 -10.58 -3.52 17.34
N THR A 277 -11.41 -3.96 18.29
CA THR A 277 -12.19 -3.10 19.17
C THR A 277 -11.52 -2.87 20.52
N ALA A 278 -10.18 -2.73 20.55
CA ALA A 278 -9.51 -2.20 21.72
C ALA A 278 -10.29 -0.92 22.12
N LYS A 279 -10.86 -0.93 23.33
CA LYS A 279 -11.82 0.06 23.83
C LYS A 279 -11.41 1.47 23.42
N ASP A 280 -11.99 1.98 22.34
CA ASP A 280 -12.09 3.40 22.16
C ASP A 280 -13.08 3.83 23.27
N GLU A 281 -12.60 4.55 24.25
CA GLU A 281 -13.37 5.05 25.38
C GLU A 281 -14.30 6.23 24.92
N TYR A 282 -15.04 6.01 23.82
CA TYR A 282 -16.09 6.95 23.38
C TYR A 282 -17.47 6.29 23.37
#